data_26def3794bd08d4b5fc573e3791f7c80
#
_entry.id   26def3794bd08d4b5fc573e3791f7c80
#
_cell.length_a   1.000
_cell.length_b   1.000
_cell.length_c   1.000
_cell.angle_alpha   90.00
_cell.angle_beta   90.00
_cell.angle_gamma   90.00
#
_symmetry.space_group_name_H-M   'P 1'
#
loop_
_entity.id
_entity.type
_entity.pdbx_description
1 polymer ?
#
loop_
_entity_poly.entity_id
_entity_poly.type
_entity_poly.pdbx_seq_one_letter_code
_entity_poly.pdbx_strand_id
1 'polypeptide(L)'
;MYSKDLAEDEINKINEYVINSVNETLKNYFNIIIDDKIIGSICIKDLKNAKLLDEIYLEKEFRNKGIGTDIIRIIIENNKNIYLWVYKANKRAVELYKRLGFTIEEETETRYHMYYGKK
;
A
#
# COMPACT_ATOMS: atom_id res chain seq x y z
N MET A 1 6.52 -19.07 -0.59
CA MET A 1 6.76 -17.91 -1.45
C MET A 1 5.46 -17.33 -1.94
N TYR A 2 5.32 -16.04 -1.84
CA TYR A 2 4.14 -15.34 -2.34
C TYR A 2 4.30 -15.13 -3.83
N SER A 3 3.36 -15.57 -4.63
CA SER A 3 3.43 -15.40 -6.08
C SER A 3 2.11 -14.89 -6.63
N LYS A 4 2.15 -14.38 -7.86
CA LYS A 4 0.95 -13.87 -8.51
C LYS A 4 -0.02 -14.97 -8.92
N ASP A 5 0.48 -16.18 -8.98
CA ASP A 5 -0.35 -17.33 -9.32
C ASP A 5 -1.03 -17.89 -8.09
N LEU A 6 -0.77 -17.30 -6.92
CA LEU A 6 -1.54 -17.64 -5.76
C LEU A 6 -2.99 -17.37 -6.06
N ALA A 7 -3.81 -18.22 -5.58
CA ALA A 7 -5.23 -18.10 -5.76
C ALA A 7 -5.67 -16.69 -5.37
N GLU A 8 -6.63 -16.16 -6.09
CA GLU A 8 -7.23 -14.88 -5.73
C GLU A 8 -7.66 -14.84 -4.27
N ASP A 9 -7.92 -15.99 -3.70
CA ASP A 9 -8.27 -16.13 -2.29
C ASP A 9 -7.21 -15.56 -1.36
N GLU A 10 -5.93 -15.71 -1.70
CA GLU A 10 -4.85 -15.17 -0.87
C GLU A 10 -4.87 -13.64 -0.88
N ILE A 11 -5.09 -13.06 -2.04
CA ILE A 11 -5.17 -11.61 -2.20
C ILE A 11 -6.42 -11.09 -1.50
N ASN A 12 -7.53 -11.79 -1.62
CA ASN A 12 -8.77 -11.42 -0.97
C ASN A 12 -8.65 -11.49 0.54
N LYS A 13 -7.92 -12.47 1.06
CA LYS A 13 -7.65 -12.58 2.48
C LYS A 13 -6.87 -11.38 2.99
N ILE A 14 -5.86 -10.96 2.27
CA ILE A 14 -5.06 -9.79 2.64
C ILE A 14 -5.96 -8.56 2.71
N ASN A 15 -6.79 -8.35 1.71
CA ASN A 15 -7.72 -7.23 1.66
C ASN A 15 -8.70 -7.28 2.83
N GLU A 16 -9.26 -8.44 3.10
CA GLU A 16 -10.21 -8.63 4.19
C GLU A 16 -9.58 -8.32 5.54
N TYR A 17 -8.39 -8.83 5.79
CA TYR A 17 -7.72 -8.61 7.06
C TYR A 17 -7.30 -7.16 7.26
N VAL A 18 -6.89 -6.49 6.22
CA VAL A 18 -6.55 -5.06 6.30
C VAL A 18 -7.78 -4.25 6.70
N ILE A 19 -8.93 -4.57 6.14
CA ILE A 19 -10.18 -3.87 6.44
C ILE A 19 -10.62 -4.09 7.88
N ASN A 20 -10.44 -5.29 8.40
CA ASN A 20 -10.99 -5.67 9.71
C ASN A 20 -10.09 -5.40 10.91
N SER A 21 -8.87 -4.96 10.68
CA SER A 21 -7.90 -4.79 11.77
C SER A 21 -7.56 -3.33 12.02
N VAL A 22 -8.55 -2.57 12.49
CA VAL A 22 -8.35 -1.16 12.79
C VAL A 22 -7.79 -1.00 14.20
N ASN A 23 -6.73 -0.21 14.32
CA ASN A 23 -6.19 0.16 15.61
C ASN A 23 -6.88 1.42 16.10
N GLU A 24 -7.65 1.31 17.15
CA GLU A 24 -8.43 2.42 17.69
C GLU A 24 -7.59 3.57 18.21
N THR A 25 -6.38 3.27 18.67
CA THR A 25 -5.48 4.27 19.22
C THR A 25 -4.83 5.12 18.13
N LEU A 26 -4.57 4.50 16.96
CA LEU A 26 -3.94 5.16 15.83
C LEU A 26 -4.92 5.15 14.66
N LYS A 27 -5.66 6.23 14.53
CA LYS A 27 -6.60 6.39 13.43
C LYS A 27 -5.92 6.19 12.08
N ASN A 28 -6.62 5.55 11.17
CA ASN A 28 -6.15 5.30 9.79
C ASN A 28 -5.05 4.27 9.67
N TYR A 29 -4.64 3.65 10.78
CA TYR A 29 -3.69 2.54 10.74
C TYR A 29 -4.44 1.22 10.77
N PHE A 30 -4.00 0.31 9.93
CA PHE A 30 -4.59 -1.02 9.80
C PHE A 30 -3.48 -2.05 9.91
N ASN A 31 -3.73 -3.12 10.62
CA ASN A 31 -2.80 -4.23 10.65
C ASN A 31 -2.97 -5.08 9.40
N ILE A 32 -1.85 -5.57 8.87
CA ILE A 32 -1.87 -6.52 7.76
C ILE A 32 -1.72 -7.90 8.40
N ILE A 33 -2.71 -8.74 8.21
CA ILE A 33 -2.76 -10.05 8.85
C ILE A 33 -2.83 -11.15 7.80
N ILE A 34 -1.96 -12.14 7.93
CA ILE A 34 -1.99 -13.34 7.09
C ILE A 34 -1.92 -14.54 8.02
N ASP A 35 -2.88 -15.48 7.87
CA ASP A 35 -2.96 -16.69 8.70
C ASP A 35 -2.91 -16.38 10.19
N ASP A 36 -3.74 -15.42 10.59
CA ASP A 36 -3.89 -14.98 11.98
C ASP A 36 -2.63 -14.35 12.59
N LYS A 37 -1.66 -14.02 11.77
CA LYS A 37 -0.43 -13.39 12.22
C LYS A 37 -0.34 -11.97 11.66
N ILE A 38 -0.01 -11.02 12.52
CA ILE A 38 0.23 -9.63 12.09
C ILE A 38 1.62 -9.57 11.45
N ILE A 39 1.66 -9.23 10.17
CA ILE A 39 2.91 -9.18 9.41
C ILE A 39 3.33 -7.76 9.06
N GLY A 40 2.52 -6.78 9.37
CA GLY A 40 2.83 -5.41 9.07
C GLY A 40 1.68 -4.48 9.35
N SER A 41 1.81 -3.25 8.88
CA SER A 41 0.77 -2.25 9.04
C SER A 41 0.74 -1.30 7.85
N ILE A 42 -0.39 -0.64 7.68
CA ILE A 42 -0.57 0.33 6.61
C ILE A 42 -1.38 1.50 7.16
N CYS A 43 -0.98 2.71 6.76
CA CYS A 43 -1.70 3.92 7.11
C CYS A 43 -2.35 4.50 5.85
N ILE A 44 -3.67 4.58 5.86
CA ILE A 44 -4.44 5.11 4.75
C ILE A 44 -5.34 6.21 5.30
N LYS A 45 -5.16 7.42 4.81
CA LYS A 45 -5.96 8.57 5.25
C LYS A 45 -6.98 8.93 4.20
N ASP A 46 -8.16 9.32 4.65
CA ASP A 46 -9.19 9.80 3.74
C ASP A 46 -8.95 11.26 3.40
N LEU A 47 -8.98 11.55 2.11
CA LEU A 47 -8.96 12.89 1.59
C LEU A 47 -10.29 13.11 0.86
N LYS A 48 -10.60 14.34 0.53
CA LYS A 48 -11.79 14.61 -0.25
C LYS A 48 -11.63 13.97 -1.64
N ASN A 49 -12.47 12.98 -1.93
CA ASN A 49 -12.45 12.27 -3.20
C ASN A 49 -11.16 11.51 -3.52
N ALA A 50 -10.37 11.20 -2.49
CA ALA A 50 -9.10 10.49 -2.68
C ALA A 50 -8.67 9.80 -1.41
N LYS A 51 -7.65 8.98 -1.53
CA LYS A 51 -6.99 8.35 -0.39
C LYS A 51 -5.52 8.76 -0.39
N LEU A 52 -4.96 8.92 0.78
CA LEU A 52 -3.53 9.11 0.94
C LEU A 52 -2.94 7.86 1.56
N LEU A 53 -2.09 7.18 0.80
CA LEU A 53 -1.32 6.05 1.30
C LEU A 53 -0.10 6.65 1.98
N ASP A 54 -0.19 6.81 3.30
CA ASP A 54 0.84 7.52 4.04
C ASP A 54 2.04 6.65 4.35
N GLU A 55 1.78 5.40 4.71
CA GLU A 55 2.84 4.54 5.19
C GLU A 55 2.45 3.08 4.99
N ILE A 56 3.41 2.25 4.60
CA ILE A 56 3.24 0.81 4.58
C ILE A 56 4.49 0.18 5.17
N TYR A 57 4.30 -0.75 6.08
CA TYR A 57 5.38 -1.46 6.74
C TYR A 57 5.11 -2.95 6.71
N LEU A 58 6.12 -3.72 6.37
CA LEU A 58 6.10 -5.18 6.45
C LEU A 58 7.27 -5.64 7.29
N GLU A 59 7.05 -6.64 8.12
CA GLU A 59 8.13 -7.26 8.85
C GLU A 59 9.16 -7.84 7.88
N LYS A 60 10.40 -7.82 8.28
CA LYS A 60 11.53 -8.17 7.41
C LYS A 60 11.34 -9.48 6.66
N GLU A 61 10.81 -10.50 7.33
CA GLU A 61 10.60 -11.82 6.72
C GLU A 61 9.60 -11.82 5.57
N PHE A 62 8.76 -10.81 5.52
CA PHE A 62 7.70 -10.73 4.52
C PHE A 62 8.00 -9.72 3.41
N ARG A 63 9.17 -9.12 3.44
CA ARG A 63 9.58 -8.18 2.40
C ARG A 63 10.10 -8.91 1.17
N ASN A 64 10.05 -8.22 0.03
CA ASN A 64 10.58 -8.73 -1.24
C ASN A 64 9.90 -10.01 -1.73
N LYS A 65 8.65 -10.21 -1.34
CA LYS A 65 7.87 -11.38 -1.75
C LYS A 65 6.61 -11.00 -2.54
N GLY A 66 6.50 -9.72 -2.91
CA GLY A 66 5.36 -9.26 -3.69
C GLY A 66 4.13 -8.89 -2.88
N ILE A 67 4.17 -9.05 -1.56
CA ILE A 67 3.03 -8.76 -0.69
C ILE A 67 2.66 -7.28 -0.74
N GLY A 68 3.65 -6.40 -0.61
CA GLY A 68 3.41 -4.96 -0.68
C GLY A 68 2.80 -4.54 -2.00
N THR A 69 3.29 -5.10 -3.09
CA THR A 69 2.76 -4.84 -4.43
C THR A 69 1.31 -5.24 -4.54
N ASP A 70 0.97 -6.41 -4.02
CA ASP A 70 -0.41 -6.91 -4.09
C ASP A 70 -1.36 -6.07 -3.24
N ILE A 71 -0.89 -5.63 -2.06
CA ILE A 71 -1.70 -4.76 -1.21
C ILE A 71 -1.99 -3.43 -1.92
N ILE A 72 -0.98 -2.84 -2.54
CA ILE A 72 -1.15 -1.59 -3.26
C ILE A 72 -2.10 -1.76 -4.45
N ARG A 73 -2.02 -2.88 -5.15
CA ARG A 73 -2.95 -3.18 -6.23
C ARG A 73 -4.39 -3.27 -5.75
N ILE A 74 -4.61 -3.88 -4.59
CA ILE A 74 -5.93 -3.96 -4.00
C ILE A 74 -6.46 -2.54 -3.69
N ILE A 75 -5.61 -1.69 -3.15
CA ILE A 75 -5.98 -0.31 -2.86
C ILE A 75 -6.33 0.43 -4.14
N ILE A 76 -5.55 0.25 -5.20
CA ILE A 76 -5.78 0.86 -6.51
C ILE A 76 -7.14 0.42 -7.08
N GLU A 77 -7.46 -0.86 -6.95
CA GLU A 77 -8.70 -1.40 -7.49
C GLU A 77 -9.94 -0.87 -6.77
N ASN A 78 -9.79 -0.54 -5.51
CA ASN A 78 -10.91 -0.11 -4.68
C ASN A 78 -11.05 1.41 -4.52
N ASN A 79 -10.16 2.18 -5.10
CA ASN A 79 -10.18 3.63 -4.97
C ASN A 79 -9.89 4.30 -6.31
N LYS A 80 -10.48 5.46 -6.52
CA LYS A 80 -10.32 6.19 -7.78
C LYS A 80 -9.04 7.00 -7.84
N ASN A 81 -8.70 7.62 -6.73
CA ASN A 81 -7.58 8.54 -6.68
C ASN A 81 -6.75 8.23 -5.44
N ILE A 82 -5.47 8.05 -5.63
CA ILE A 82 -4.56 7.70 -4.54
C ILE A 82 -3.33 8.58 -4.63
N TYR A 83 -2.99 9.20 -3.51
CA TYR A 83 -1.75 9.96 -3.37
C TYR A 83 -0.81 9.25 -2.43
N LEU A 84 0.47 9.45 -2.61
CA LEU A 84 1.47 8.97 -1.67
C LEU A 84 2.70 9.87 -1.69
N TRP A 85 3.48 9.78 -0.62
CA TRP A 85 4.79 10.39 -0.54
C TRP A 85 5.83 9.27 -0.46
N VAL A 86 6.95 9.45 -1.13
CA VAL A 86 8.03 8.48 -1.09
C VAL A 86 9.37 9.21 -1.10
N TYR A 87 10.33 8.73 -0.32
CA TYR A 87 11.66 9.31 -0.34
C TYR A 87 12.36 8.99 -1.65
N LYS A 88 13.03 9.99 -2.22
CA LYS A 88 13.78 9.80 -3.47
C LYS A 88 14.88 8.76 -3.30
N ALA A 89 15.45 8.67 -2.11
CA ALA A 89 16.49 7.69 -1.81
C ALA A 89 15.98 6.25 -1.85
N ASN A 90 14.69 6.05 -1.66
CA ASN A 90 14.09 4.72 -1.74
C ASN A 90 13.77 4.37 -3.19
N LYS A 91 14.81 4.12 -3.97
CA LYS A 91 14.69 3.89 -5.41
C LYS A 91 13.80 2.71 -5.75
N ARG A 92 13.82 1.68 -4.92
CA ARG A 92 12.99 0.50 -5.13
C ARG A 92 11.50 0.82 -5.06
N ALA A 93 11.12 1.59 -4.05
CA ALA A 93 9.73 1.98 -3.89
C ALA A 93 9.28 2.91 -5.02
N VAL A 94 10.13 3.87 -5.39
CA VAL A 94 9.83 4.78 -6.51
C VAL A 94 9.56 4.00 -7.78
N GLU A 95 10.43 3.04 -8.10
CA GLU A 95 10.27 2.21 -9.29
C GLU A 95 9.00 1.38 -9.23
N LEU A 96 8.70 0.83 -8.06
CA LEU A 96 7.49 0.05 -7.86
C LEU A 96 6.25 0.89 -8.14
N TYR A 97 6.18 2.08 -7.57
CA TYR A 97 5.01 2.94 -7.76
C TYR A 97 4.86 3.38 -9.22
N LYS A 98 5.96 3.70 -9.88
CA LYS A 98 5.92 4.02 -11.32
C LYS A 98 5.40 2.84 -12.13
N ARG A 99 5.86 1.64 -11.83
CA ARG A 99 5.39 0.42 -12.51
C ARG A 99 3.90 0.20 -12.33
N LEU A 100 3.38 0.56 -11.17
CA LEU A 100 1.96 0.40 -10.86
C LEU A 100 1.09 1.51 -11.46
N GLY A 101 1.70 2.51 -12.07
CA GLY A 101 0.96 3.56 -12.75
C GLY A 101 0.91 4.89 -12.04
N PHE A 102 1.64 5.04 -10.95
CA PHE A 102 1.74 6.33 -10.27
C PHE A 102 2.64 7.28 -11.04
N THR A 103 2.29 8.55 -11.02
CA THR A 103 3.10 9.60 -11.64
C THR A 103 3.54 10.59 -10.58
N ILE A 104 4.63 11.28 -10.85
CA ILE A 104 5.15 12.30 -9.93
C ILE A 104 4.36 13.59 -10.16
N GLU A 105 3.68 14.06 -9.11
CA GLU A 105 2.92 15.31 -9.14
C GLU A 105 3.76 16.49 -8.70
N GLU A 106 4.49 16.29 -7.62
CA GLU A 106 5.32 17.30 -7.02
C GLU A 106 6.55 16.65 -6.43
N GLU A 107 7.56 17.45 -6.15
CA GLU A 107 8.72 16.94 -5.44
C GLU A 107 9.26 18.00 -4.49
N THR A 108 9.79 17.50 -3.38
CA THR A 108 10.55 18.32 -2.45
C THR A 108 12.02 17.96 -2.65
N GLU A 109 12.88 18.50 -1.83
CA GLU A 109 14.29 18.16 -1.86
C GLU A 109 14.55 16.67 -1.65
N THR A 110 13.75 16.02 -0.82
CA THR A 110 13.98 14.63 -0.41
C THR A 110 12.90 13.66 -0.82
N ARG A 111 11.73 14.12 -1.24
CA ARG A 111 10.59 13.23 -1.51
C ARG A 111 9.89 13.55 -2.82
N TYR A 112 9.22 12.54 -3.36
CA TYR A 112 8.24 12.70 -4.43
C TYR A 112 6.85 12.59 -3.86
N HIS A 113 5.93 13.43 -4.35
CA HIS A 113 4.51 13.28 -4.13
C HIS A 113 3.96 12.63 -5.39
N MET A 114 3.43 11.43 -5.26
CA MET A 114 2.97 10.65 -6.40
C MET A 114 1.46 10.47 -6.38
N TYR A 115 0.93 10.26 -7.55
CA TYR A 115 -0.51 10.20 -7.75
C TYR A 115 -0.89 9.07 -8.71
N TYR A 116 -1.95 8.36 -8.37
CA TYR A 116 -2.61 7.41 -9.25
C TYR A 116 -4.07 7.83 -9.39
N GLY A 117 -4.52 8.04 -10.62
CA GLY A 117 -5.89 8.45 -10.85
C GLY A 117 -6.54 7.64 -11.95
N LYS A 118 -7.80 7.27 -11.70
CA LYS A 118 -8.65 6.63 -12.70
C LYS A 118 -9.60 7.68 -13.22
N LYS A 119 -9.62 7.81 -14.51
CA LYS A 119 -10.55 8.73 -15.16
C LYS A 119 -11.80 7.99 -15.59
#